data_cc8ee326bd7122ed407a68e025c8d625
#
_entry.id   cc8ee326bd7122ed407a68e025c8d625
#
_cell.length_a   1.000
_cell.length_b   1.000
_cell.length_c   1.000
_cell.angle_alpha   90.00
_cell.angle_beta   90.00
_cell.angle_gamma   90.00
#
_symmetry.space_group_name_H-M   'P 1'
#
loop_
_entity.id
_entity.type
_entity.pdbx_description
1 polymer ?
#
loop_
_entity_poly.entity_id
_entity_poly.type
_entity_poly.pdbx_seq_one_letter_code
_entity_poly.pdbx_strand_id
1 'polypeptide(L)' 'MTKDEERELQEQLARLQHEHRDLDAAISALQHTPGSDRLQVQRLKKRKLNLRDRISYIEDQLTPDIIA' A
#
# COMPACT_ATOMS: atom_id res chain seq x y z
N MET A 1 -11.33 6.46 19.54
CA MET A 1 -11.79 5.97 18.24
C MET A 1 -13.05 5.14 18.43
N THR A 2 -14.11 5.42 17.66
CA THR A 2 -15.32 4.64 17.72
C THR A 2 -15.17 3.35 16.92
N LYS A 3 -16.09 2.41 17.16
CA LYS A 3 -16.08 1.15 16.42
C LYS A 3 -16.31 1.36 14.92
N ASP A 4 -17.13 2.35 14.57
CA ASP A 4 -17.40 2.68 13.17
C ASP A 4 -16.16 3.25 12.48
N GLU A 5 -15.45 4.13 13.15
CA GLU A 5 -14.19 4.68 12.64
C GLU A 5 -13.14 3.58 12.47
N GLU A 6 -13.05 2.68 13.43
CA GLU A 6 -12.14 1.54 13.38
C GLU A 6 -12.46 0.64 12.18
N ARG A 7 -13.75 0.37 11.95
CA ARG A 7 -14.18 -0.44 10.82
C ARG A 7 -13.82 0.23 9.49
N GLU A 8 -14.05 1.53 9.37
CA GLU A 8 -13.70 2.28 8.18
C GLU A 8 -12.20 2.21 7.89
N LEU A 9 -11.39 2.36 8.93
CA LEU A 9 -9.94 2.27 8.79
C LEU A 9 -9.51 0.87 8.36
N GLN A 10 -10.14 -0.16 8.92
CA GLN A 10 -9.84 -1.53 8.54
C GLN A 10 -10.20 -1.82 7.09
N GLU A 11 -11.34 -1.32 6.63
CA GLU A 11 -11.75 -1.46 5.23
C GLU A 11 -10.80 -0.71 4.29
N GLN A 12 -10.40 0.49 4.67
CA GLN A 12 -9.46 1.28 3.91
C GLN A 12 -8.10 0.58 3.85
N LEU A 13 -7.66 0.03 4.97
CA LEU A 13 -6.41 -0.71 5.04
C LEU A 13 -6.42 -1.91 4.09
N ALA A 14 -7.51 -2.68 4.10
CA ALA A 14 -7.63 -3.84 3.22
C ALA A 14 -7.55 -3.45 1.75
N ARG A 15 -8.20 -2.35 1.36
CA ARG A 15 -8.14 -1.87 -0.01
C ARG A 15 -6.74 -1.43 -0.40
N LEU A 16 -6.08 -0.71 0.48
CA LEU A 16 -4.72 -0.22 0.22
C LEU A 16 -3.72 -1.38 0.12
N GLN A 17 -3.87 -2.38 0.96
CA GLN A 17 -3.03 -3.57 0.91
C GLN A 17 -3.23 -4.33 -0.40
N HIS A 18 -4.47 -4.41 -0.88
CA HIS A 18 -4.77 -5.04 -2.15
C HIS A 18 -4.15 -4.27 -3.32
N GLU A 19 -4.30 -2.95 -3.32
CA GLU A 19 -3.67 -2.09 -4.34
C GLU A 19 -2.14 -2.21 -4.32
N HIS A 20 -1.57 -2.25 -3.14
CA HIS A 20 -0.13 -2.40 -2.98
C HIS A 20 0.36 -3.71 -3.59
N ARG A 21 -0.38 -4.78 -3.35
CA ARG A 21 -0.07 -6.10 -3.89
C ARG A 21 -0.17 -6.11 -5.42
N ASP A 22 -1.22 -5.49 -5.95
CA ASP A 22 -1.42 -5.39 -7.40
C ASP A 22 -0.30 -4.58 -8.05
N LEU A 23 0.11 -3.48 -7.44
CA LEU A 23 1.22 -2.67 -7.93
C LEU A 23 2.54 -3.43 -7.90
N ASP A 24 2.77 -4.18 -6.84
CA ASP A 24 3.98 -4.98 -6.71
C ASP A 24 4.06 -6.01 -7.85
N ALA A 25 2.96 -6.68 -8.13
CA ALA A 25 2.86 -7.65 -9.23
C ALA A 25 3.08 -6.98 -10.59
N ALA A 26 2.48 -5.80 -10.80
CA ALA A 26 2.65 -5.06 -12.04
C ALA A 26 4.09 -4.62 -12.25
N ILE A 27 4.74 -4.13 -11.21
CA ILE A 27 6.15 -3.71 -11.27
C ILE A 27 7.02 -4.91 -11.61
N SER A 28 6.79 -6.04 -10.95
CA SER A 28 7.55 -7.25 -11.21
C SER A 28 7.39 -7.71 -12.67
N ALA A 29 6.17 -7.70 -13.19
CA ALA A 29 5.90 -8.08 -14.56
C ALA A 29 6.62 -7.16 -15.56
N LEU A 30 6.58 -5.86 -15.32
CA LEU A 30 7.24 -4.88 -16.19
C LEU A 30 8.76 -5.01 -16.16
N GLN A 31 9.32 -5.26 -14.98
CA GLN A 31 10.78 -5.44 -14.83
C GLN A 31 11.29 -6.65 -15.58
N HIS A 32 10.46 -7.68 -15.75
CA HIS A 32 10.84 -8.89 -16.46
C HIS A 32 10.45 -8.87 -17.94
N THR A 33 9.86 -7.77 -18.41
CA THR A 33 9.44 -7.64 -19.81
C THR A 33 10.51 -6.87 -20.59
N PRO A 34 11.12 -7.45 -21.63
CA PRO A 34 12.08 -6.73 -22.46
C PRO A 34 11.40 -5.52 -23.12
N GLY A 35 12.09 -4.38 -23.13
CA GLY A 35 11.59 -3.17 -23.75
C GLY A 35 10.57 -2.40 -22.94
N SER A 36 10.36 -2.77 -21.67
CA SER A 36 9.46 -2.03 -20.81
C SER A 36 9.99 -0.62 -20.54
N ASP A 37 9.06 0.32 -20.37
CA ASP A 37 9.38 1.72 -20.12
C ASP A 37 9.90 1.91 -18.69
N ARG A 38 11.15 2.31 -18.58
CA ARG A 38 11.80 2.57 -17.30
C ARG A 38 11.06 3.64 -16.48
N LEU A 39 10.56 4.65 -17.16
CA LEU A 39 9.86 5.74 -16.53
C LEU A 39 8.55 5.26 -15.91
N GLN A 40 7.85 4.39 -16.60
CA GLN A 40 6.61 3.80 -16.08
C GLN A 40 6.87 2.98 -14.83
N VAL A 41 7.95 2.19 -14.82
CA VAL A 41 8.33 1.40 -13.65
C VAL A 41 8.63 2.31 -12.46
N GLN A 42 9.35 3.41 -12.68
CA GLN A 42 9.65 4.36 -11.62
C GLN A 42 8.40 5.01 -11.05
N ARG A 43 7.45 5.36 -11.90
CA ARG A 43 6.17 5.94 -11.47
C ARG A 43 5.39 4.95 -10.60
N LEU A 44 5.36 3.69 -11.01
CA LEU A 44 4.67 2.65 -10.24
C LEU A 44 5.35 2.39 -8.90
N LYS A 45 6.67 2.40 -8.87
CA LYS A 45 7.42 2.25 -7.62
C LYS A 45 7.15 3.40 -6.66
N LYS A 46 7.06 4.62 -7.16
CA LYS A 46 6.74 5.79 -6.35
C LYS A 46 5.34 5.66 -5.77
N ARG A 47 4.38 5.23 -6.59
CA ARG A 47 3.02 5.01 -6.13
C ARG A 47 2.95 3.92 -5.07
N LYS A 48 3.72 2.86 -5.25
CA LYS A 48 3.82 1.78 -4.27
C LYS A 48 4.32 2.29 -2.92
N LEU A 49 5.34 3.14 -2.93
CA LEU A 49 5.88 3.74 -1.71
C LEU A 49 4.84 4.62 -1.01
N ASN A 50 4.09 5.41 -1.77
CA ASN A 50 3.02 6.23 -1.21
C ASN A 50 1.94 5.37 -0.56
N LEU A 51 1.56 4.27 -1.19
CA LEU A 51 0.61 3.33 -0.61
C LEU A 51 1.14 2.70 0.66
N ARG A 52 2.40 2.31 0.66
CA ARG A 52 3.05 1.73 1.83
C ARG A 52 3.03 2.69 3.01
N ASP A 53 3.36 3.97 2.77
CA ASP A 53 3.33 4.98 3.81
C ASP A 53 1.93 5.14 4.39
N ARG A 54 0.94 5.12 3.52
CA ARG A 54 -0.45 5.25 3.94
C ARG A 54 -0.92 4.03 4.73
N ILE A 55 -0.52 2.84 4.31
CA ILE A 55 -0.80 1.59 5.02
C ILE A 55 -0.19 1.65 6.43
N SER A 56 1.08 2.05 6.54
CA SER A 56 1.74 2.18 7.84
C SER A 56 1.01 3.16 8.74
N TYR A 57 0.59 4.30 8.20
CA TYR A 57 -0.15 5.28 8.97
C TYR A 57 -1.45 4.70 9.53
N ILE A 58 -2.20 3.97 8.70
CA ILE A 58 -3.48 3.38 9.14
C ILE A 58 -3.23 2.26 10.16
N GLU A 59 -2.21 1.45 9.94
CA GLU A 59 -1.83 0.41 10.88
C GLU A 59 -1.50 1.00 12.25
N ASP A 60 -0.77 2.11 12.27
CA ASP A 60 -0.45 2.80 13.52
C ASP A 60 -1.69 3.32 14.21
N GLN A 61 -2.68 3.79 13.45
CA GLN A 61 -3.95 4.24 14.02
C GLN A 61 -4.77 3.10 14.61
N LEU A 62 -4.69 1.93 14.03
CA LEU A 62 -5.45 0.75 14.47
C LEU A 62 -4.77 -0.02 15.58
N THR A 63 -3.45 0.08 15.67
CA THR A 63 -2.69 -0.61 16.70
C THR A 63 -2.73 0.19 17.99
N PRO A 64 -3.29 -0.35 19.08
CA PRO A 64 -3.22 0.36 20.35
C PRO A 64 -1.76 0.52 20.76
N ASP A 65 -1.48 1.64 21.40
CA ASP A 65 -0.14 1.94 21.91
C ASP A 65 0.26 0.91 22.94
N ILE A 66 0.69 -0.22 22.48
CA ILE A 66 1.26 -1.22 23.35
C ILE A 66 2.73 -0.91 23.46
N ILE A 67 3.04 -0.12 24.40
CA ILE A 67 4.43 0.04 24.80
C ILE A 67 4.75 -1.10 25.72
N ALA A 68 5.38 -2.05 25.16
CA ALA A 68 5.88 -3.11 26.01
C ALA A 68 6.99 -2.57 26.90
#